data_189b3720cd82286da1c3c52268ed8465
#
_entry.id   189b3720cd82286da1c3c52268ed8465
#
_cell.length_a   1.000
_cell.length_b   1.000
_cell.length_c   1.000
_cell.angle_alpha   90.00
_cell.angle_beta   90.00
_cell.angle_gamma   90.00
#
_symmetry.space_group_name_H-M   'P 1'
#
loop_
_entity.id
_entity.type
_entity.pdbx_description
1 polymer ?
#
loop_
_entity_poly.entity_id
_entity_poly.type
_entity_poly.pdbx_seq_one_letter_code
_entity_poly.pdbx_strand_id
1 'polypeptide(L)'
;MVKDKKVLPHLSSYANDPERIEEQANRMAKEGWILEKFGSLFSTYRRGKAGEYEYRVQVKEAGIDRLTYIAELTEFGIEEVGGVGDLLVLRKKADGTPFDLYSDLDSLIAQQKKAVRYLRAGLLLSLGWMSITLMNILMTLMNACLLYTSDAADEAR
;
A
#
# COMPACT_ATOMS: atom_id res chain seq x y z
N MET A 1 -29.95 -27.13 -1.43
CA MET A 1 -28.48 -27.21 -1.66
C MET A 1 -27.86 -25.97 -0.99
N VAL A 2 -27.22 -26.15 0.14
CA VAL A 2 -26.44 -25.07 0.78
C VAL A 2 -25.24 -24.79 -0.13
N LYS A 3 -25.10 -23.56 -0.62
CA LYS A 3 -23.93 -23.18 -1.40
C LYS A 3 -22.71 -23.21 -0.48
N ASP A 4 -21.91 -24.27 -0.57
CA ASP A 4 -20.68 -24.43 0.24
C ASP A 4 -19.55 -23.46 -0.16
N LYS A 5 -19.76 -22.69 -1.20
CA LYS A 5 -18.81 -21.68 -1.68
C LYS A 5 -19.50 -20.33 -1.92
N LYS A 6 -18.80 -19.27 -1.53
CA LYS A 6 -19.20 -17.87 -1.71
C LYS A 6 -18.07 -17.10 -2.37
N VAL A 7 -18.36 -16.42 -3.46
CA VAL A 7 -17.38 -15.57 -4.15
C VAL A 7 -17.82 -14.12 -3.95
N LEU A 8 -16.92 -13.31 -3.41
CA LEU A 8 -17.16 -11.88 -3.21
C LEU A 8 -16.24 -11.08 -4.14
N PRO A 9 -16.81 -10.18 -4.95
CA PRO A 9 -16.01 -9.27 -5.76
C PRO A 9 -15.35 -8.20 -4.86
N HIS A 10 -14.12 -7.82 -5.19
CA HIS A 10 -13.47 -6.65 -4.62
C HIS A 10 -13.81 -5.44 -5.50
N LEU A 11 -14.45 -4.42 -4.96
CA LEU A 11 -14.41 -3.12 -5.60
C LEU A 11 -12.97 -2.61 -5.52
N SER A 12 -12.47 -2.04 -6.60
CA SER A 12 -11.06 -1.60 -6.76
C SER A 12 -10.54 -0.69 -5.64
N SER A 13 -11.42 -0.03 -4.89
CA SER A 13 -11.10 0.77 -3.72
C SER A 13 -10.74 -0.06 -2.48
N TYR A 14 -11.17 -1.33 -2.41
CA TYR A 14 -10.89 -2.22 -1.27
C TYR A 14 -9.59 -3.00 -1.42
N ALA A 15 -9.11 -3.19 -2.65
CA ALA A 15 -7.93 -4.00 -2.92
C ALA A 15 -6.61 -3.39 -2.38
N ASN A 16 -6.64 -2.12 -1.99
CA ASN A 16 -5.47 -1.37 -1.51
C ASN A 16 -5.57 -0.95 -0.04
N ASP A 17 -6.59 -1.39 0.69
CA ASP A 17 -6.77 -1.08 2.10
C ASP A 17 -6.60 -2.36 2.95
N PRO A 18 -5.40 -2.60 3.51
CA PRO A 18 -5.09 -3.80 4.27
C PRO A 18 -6.05 -4.02 5.45
N GLU A 19 -6.40 -2.96 6.18
CA GLU A 19 -7.24 -3.03 7.37
C GLU A 19 -8.65 -3.51 7.04
N ARG A 20 -9.23 -3.00 5.96
CA ARG A 20 -10.57 -3.41 5.52
C ARG A 20 -10.62 -4.85 5.02
N ILE A 21 -9.57 -5.31 4.33
CA ILE A 21 -9.47 -6.71 3.89
C ILE A 21 -9.41 -7.62 5.11
N GLU A 22 -8.60 -7.27 6.10
CA GLU A 22 -8.45 -8.00 7.34
C GLU A 22 -9.76 -8.07 8.13
N GLU A 23 -10.41 -6.92 8.35
CA GLU A 23 -11.71 -6.85 9.02
C GLU A 23 -12.78 -7.71 8.32
N GLN A 24 -12.84 -7.63 6.98
CA GLN A 24 -13.80 -8.42 6.20
C GLN A 24 -13.52 -9.91 6.33
N ALA A 25 -12.25 -10.34 6.20
CA ALA A 25 -11.89 -11.75 6.33
C ALA A 25 -12.22 -12.28 7.73
N ASN A 26 -11.88 -11.54 8.78
CA ASN A 26 -12.16 -11.92 10.16
C ASN A 26 -13.67 -11.91 10.49
N ARG A 27 -14.45 -10.98 9.94
CA ARG A 27 -15.90 -10.98 10.07
C ARG A 27 -16.52 -12.22 9.43
N MET A 28 -16.09 -12.55 8.20
CA MET A 28 -16.54 -13.75 7.50
C MET A 28 -16.17 -15.03 8.25
N ALA A 29 -14.96 -15.07 8.86
CA ALA A 29 -14.54 -16.20 9.68
C ALA A 29 -15.45 -16.41 10.91
N LYS A 30 -15.86 -15.34 11.57
CA LYS A 30 -16.82 -15.40 12.68
C LYS A 30 -18.20 -15.93 12.27
N GLU A 31 -18.60 -15.70 11.01
CA GLU A 31 -19.83 -16.21 10.40
C GLU A 31 -19.70 -17.68 9.92
N GLY A 32 -18.53 -18.31 10.06
CA GLY A 32 -18.26 -19.66 9.61
C GLY A 32 -17.90 -19.77 8.13
N TRP A 33 -17.33 -18.73 7.55
CA TRP A 33 -16.78 -18.73 6.21
C TRP A 33 -15.26 -18.68 6.25
N ILE A 34 -14.61 -19.64 5.66
CA ILE A 34 -13.15 -19.72 5.57
C ILE A 34 -12.71 -19.18 4.22
N LEU A 35 -11.82 -18.21 4.21
CA LEU A 35 -11.21 -17.68 3.01
C LEU A 35 -10.26 -18.72 2.42
N GLU A 36 -10.59 -19.23 1.24
CA GLU A 36 -9.79 -20.23 0.50
C GLU A 36 -8.76 -19.54 -0.41
N LYS A 37 -9.18 -18.47 -1.07
CA LYS A 37 -8.32 -17.77 -2.02
C LYS A 37 -8.64 -16.27 -2.02
N PHE A 38 -7.60 -15.49 -1.93
CA PHE A 38 -7.64 -14.04 -2.14
C PHE A 38 -6.95 -13.68 -3.45
N GLY A 39 -7.65 -12.97 -4.32
CA GLY A 39 -7.13 -12.49 -5.61
C GLY A 39 -7.42 -11.01 -5.83
N SER A 40 -6.93 -10.45 -6.92
CA SER A 40 -7.10 -9.02 -7.24
C SER A 40 -8.54 -8.58 -7.45
N LEU A 41 -9.39 -9.44 -7.98
CA LEU A 41 -10.78 -9.11 -8.33
C LEU A 41 -11.81 -9.81 -7.45
N PHE A 42 -11.48 -10.99 -6.92
CA PHE A 42 -12.43 -11.84 -6.18
C PHE A 42 -11.76 -12.54 -5.01
N SER A 43 -12.51 -12.66 -3.91
CA SER A 43 -12.22 -13.58 -2.81
C SER A 43 -13.17 -14.76 -2.84
N THR A 44 -12.64 -15.96 -2.64
CA THR A 44 -13.41 -17.19 -2.57
C THR A 44 -13.42 -17.72 -1.14
N TYR A 45 -14.61 -17.95 -0.61
CA TYR A 45 -14.84 -18.49 0.71
C TYR A 45 -15.52 -19.85 0.61
N ARG A 46 -15.18 -20.77 1.50
CA ARG A 46 -15.88 -22.04 1.71
C ARG A 46 -16.57 -22.07 3.07
N ARG A 47 -17.59 -22.87 3.21
CA ARG A 47 -18.23 -23.11 4.50
C ARG A 47 -17.29 -23.91 5.41
N GLY A 48 -17.18 -23.49 6.67
CA GLY A 48 -16.35 -24.11 7.68
C GLY A 48 -16.85 -23.83 9.08
N LYS A 49 -16.01 -24.06 10.08
CA LYS A 49 -16.33 -23.79 11.47
C LYS A 49 -16.13 -22.29 11.76
N ALA A 50 -17.09 -21.71 12.50
CA ALA A 50 -16.99 -20.32 12.91
C ALA A 50 -15.79 -20.08 13.84
N GLY A 51 -14.98 -19.07 13.52
CA GLY A 51 -13.82 -18.71 14.32
C GLY A 51 -12.66 -19.71 14.24
N GLU A 52 -12.61 -20.57 13.22
CA GLU A 52 -11.53 -21.57 13.06
C GLU A 52 -10.20 -20.94 12.70
N TYR A 53 -10.22 -19.82 11.96
CA TYR A 53 -9.04 -19.11 11.52
C TYR A 53 -9.12 -17.62 11.85
N GLU A 54 -7.96 -17.04 12.13
CA GLU A 54 -7.72 -15.61 12.15
C GLU A 54 -6.94 -15.20 10.91
N TYR A 55 -7.23 -14.01 10.41
CA TYR A 55 -6.59 -13.46 9.21
C TYR A 55 -5.85 -12.19 9.54
N ARG A 56 -4.68 -12.03 8.92
CA ARG A 56 -3.88 -10.81 8.95
C ARG A 56 -3.47 -10.44 7.54
N VAL A 57 -3.39 -9.15 7.29
CA VAL A 57 -2.94 -8.61 6.01
C VAL A 57 -1.65 -7.87 6.23
N GLN A 58 -0.64 -8.24 5.46
CA GLN A 58 0.68 -7.66 5.55
C GLN A 58 1.16 -7.15 4.21
N VAL A 59 1.85 -6.02 4.21
CA VAL A 59 2.56 -5.52 3.05
C VAL A 59 4.01 -6.00 3.13
N LYS A 60 4.42 -6.81 2.17
CA LYS A 60 5.78 -7.35 2.08
C LYS A 60 6.80 -6.23 1.89
N GLU A 61 7.89 -6.26 2.63
CA GLU A 61 8.99 -5.33 2.41
C GLU A 61 9.71 -5.59 1.08
N ALA A 62 10.13 -4.51 0.42
CA ALA A 62 10.93 -4.59 -0.79
C ALA A 62 12.28 -5.28 -0.50
N GLY A 63 12.64 -6.26 -1.33
CA GLY A 63 13.91 -6.98 -1.22
C GLY A 63 13.84 -8.32 -0.51
N ILE A 64 12.70 -8.68 0.10
CA ILE A 64 12.51 -10.01 0.69
C ILE A 64 11.93 -10.94 -0.39
N ASP A 65 12.55 -12.11 -0.57
CA ASP A 65 11.99 -13.13 -1.44
C ASP A 65 10.71 -13.71 -0.84
N ARG A 66 9.62 -13.69 -1.64
CA ARG A 66 8.30 -14.13 -1.18
C ARG A 66 8.28 -15.59 -0.75
N LEU A 67 8.98 -16.46 -1.48
CA LEU A 67 8.96 -17.89 -1.20
C LEU A 67 9.68 -18.20 0.11
N THR A 68 10.82 -17.60 0.34
CA THR A 68 11.57 -17.73 1.60
C THR A 68 10.76 -17.22 2.78
N TYR A 69 10.12 -16.05 2.62
CA TYR A 69 9.30 -15.46 3.67
C TYR A 69 8.10 -16.34 4.04
N ILE A 70 7.38 -16.89 3.06
CA ILE A 70 6.24 -17.77 3.29
C ILE A 70 6.69 -19.09 3.94
N ALA A 71 7.86 -19.63 3.54
CA ALA A 71 8.40 -20.83 4.15
C ALA A 71 8.66 -20.65 5.65
N GLU A 72 9.27 -19.51 6.03
CA GLU A 72 9.48 -19.16 7.44
C GLU A 72 8.15 -19.04 8.21
N LEU A 73 7.16 -18.35 7.65
CA LEU A 73 5.83 -18.21 8.28
C LEU A 73 5.12 -19.57 8.46
N THR A 74 5.31 -20.50 7.54
CA THR A 74 4.71 -21.83 7.59
C THR A 74 5.22 -22.64 8.80
N GLU A 75 6.47 -22.43 9.22
CA GLU A 75 7.02 -23.06 10.43
C GLU A 75 6.28 -22.63 11.71
N PHE A 76 5.68 -21.42 11.70
CA PHE A 76 4.86 -20.91 12.79
C PHE A 76 3.36 -21.23 12.64
N GLY A 77 3.00 -22.11 11.68
CA GLY A 77 1.61 -22.47 11.41
C GLY A 77 0.79 -21.39 10.72
N ILE A 78 1.47 -20.43 10.10
CA ILE A 78 0.86 -19.34 9.34
C ILE A 78 0.88 -19.70 7.85
N GLU A 79 -0.28 -19.63 7.20
CA GLU A 79 -0.45 -19.99 5.79
C GLU A 79 -0.82 -18.76 4.97
N GLU A 80 -0.25 -18.64 3.78
CA GLU A 80 -0.68 -17.64 2.81
C GLU A 80 -1.95 -18.11 2.09
N VAL A 81 -2.97 -17.24 2.07
CA VAL A 81 -4.23 -17.47 1.34
C VAL A 81 -4.21 -16.83 -0.04
N GLY A 82 -3.33 -15.86 -0.23
CA GLY A 82 -3.16 -15.13 -1.48
C GLY A 82 -2.72 -13.71 -1.24
N GLY A 83 -2.66 -12.91 -2.32
CA GLY A 83 -2.26 -11.52 -2.21
C GLY A 83 -2.32 -10.80 -3.55
N VAL A 84 -2.09 -9.49 -3.54
CA VAL A 84 -2.05 -8.64 -4.72
C VAL A 84 -0.86 -7.71 -4.61
N GLY A 85 0.08 -7.80 -5.56
CA GLY A 85 1.33 -7.06 -5.51
C GLY A 85 2.16 -7.45 -4.28
N ASP A 86 2.48 -6.47 -3.44
CA ASP A 86 3.21 -6.69 -2.19
C ASP A 86 2.30 -7.00 -0.99
N LEU A 87 0.99 -7.00 -1.19
CA LEU A 87 0.02 -7.30 -0.16
C LEU A 87 -0.17 -8.81 -0.04
N LEU A 88 0.02 -9.36 1.15
CA LEU A 88 -0.16 -10.77 1.50
C LEU A 88 -1.30 -10.92 2.50
N VAL A 89 -2.19 -11.86 2.21
CA VAL A 89 -3.26 -12.27 3.13
C VAL A 89 -2.85 -13.58 3.77
N LEU A 90 -2.65 -13.56 5.07
CA LEU A 90 -2.17 -14.65 5.88
C LEU A 90 -3.29 -15.16 6.77
N ARG A 91 -3.28 -16.46 7.07
CA ARG A 91 -4.20 -17.06 8.04
C ARG A 91 -3.44 -17.94 9.03
N LYS A 92 -3.95 -18.00 10.25
CA LYS A 92 -3.50 -18.89 11.31
C LYS A 92 -4.72 -19.55 11.96
N LYS A 93 -4.59 -20.78 12.43
CA LYS A 93 -5.65 -21.38 13.27
C LYS A 93 -5.80 -20.58 14.56
N ALA A 94 -7.04 -20.31 14.93
CA ALA A 94 -7.38 -19.62 16.18
C ALA A 94 -7.12 -20.55 17.36
N ASP A 95 -5.93 -20.51 17.91
CA ASP A 95 -5.47 -21.30 19.05
C ASP A 95 -5.48 -20.52 20.37
N GLY A 96 -5.99 -19.28 20.33
CA GLY A 96 -6.02 -18.36 21.46
C GLY A 96 -4.70 -17.60 21.68
N THR A 97 -3.66 -17.89 20.89
CA THR A 97 -2.44 -17.07 20.89
C THR A 97 -2.62 -15.86 19.97
N PRO A 98 -2.15 -14.67 20.37
CA PRO A 98 -2.25 -13.50 19.51
C PRO A 98 -1.63 -13.76 18.14
N PHE A 99 -2.36 -13.43 17.07
CA PHE A 99 -1.81 -13.43 15.72
C PHE A 99 -1.10 -12.11 15.47
N ASP A 100 0.05 -11.94 16.11
CA ASP A 100 0.88 -10.75 15.97
C ASP A 100 2.10 -11.06 15.09
N LEU A 101 2.09 -10.51 13.88
CA LEU A 101 3.19 -10.62 12.92
C LEU A 101 4.30 -9.59 13.22
N TYR A 102 3.97 -8.58 14.02
CA TYR A 102 4.87 -7.52 14.42
C TYR A 102 5.05 -7.55 15.93
N SER A 103 5.93 -8.39 16.41
CA SER A 103 6.35 -8.35 17.82
C SER A 103 7.22 -7.12 18.14
N ASP A 104 7.51 -6.27 17.14
CA ASP A 104 8.44 -5.16 17.28
C ASP A 104 7.81 -3.85 16.79
N LEU A 105 7.41 -3.01 17.73
CA LEU A 105 7.00 -1.62 17.49
C LEU A 105 8.03 -0.84 16.64
N ASP A 106 9.29 -1.23 16.72
CA ASP A 106 10.39 -0.62 15.97
C ASP A 106 10.27 -0.86 14.45
N SER A 107 9.74 -2.01 14.01
CA SER A 107 9.52 -2.30 12.59
C SER A 107 8.39 -1.45 12.00
N LEU A 108 7.29 -1.23 12.72
CA LEU A 108 6.19 -0.34 12.33
C LEU A 108 6.66 1.11 12.23
N ILE A 109 7.46 1.56 13.21
CA ILE A 109 8.04 2.90 13.22
C ILE A 109 9.02 3.08 12.05
N ALA A 110 9.82 2.06 11.71
CA ALA A 110 10.75 2.10 10.59
C ALA A 110 10.03 2.22 9.25
N GLN A 111 8.89 1.53 9.08
CA GLN A 111 8.07 1.58 7.87
C GLN A 111 7.44 2.96 7.67
N GLN A 112 6.89 3.55 8.73
CA GLN A 112 6.34 4.90 8.69
C GLN A 112 7.42 5.97 8.44
N LYS A 113 8.60 5.82 9.01
CA LYS A 113 9.75 6.72 8.75
C LYS A 113 10.18 6.71 7.29
N LYS A 114 10.14 5.55 6.61
CA LYS A 114 10.44 5.47 5.16
C LYS A 114 9.42 6.27 4.34
N ALA A 115 8.12 6.11 4.58
CA ALA A 115 7.06 6.84 3.88
C ALA A 115 7.20 8.37 4.04
N VAL A 116 7.45 8.84 5.26
CA VAL A 116 7.69 10.26 5.55
C VAL A 116 8.95 10.78 4.84
N ARG A 117 9.99 9.96 4.73
CA ARG A 117 11.23 10.35 4.02
C ARG A 117 10.98 10.56 2.53
N TYR A 118 10.23 9.67 1.87
CA TYR A 118 9.87 9.82 0.46
C TYR A 118 8.99 11.05 0.21
N LEU A 119 8.03 11.33 1.10
CA LEU A 119 7.20 12.52 1.03
C LEU A 119 8.03 13.80 1.17
N ARG A 120 8.98 13.85 2.11
CA ARG A 120 9.90 14.99 2.28
C ARG A 120 10.81 15.17 1.07
N ALA A 121 11.36 14.09 0.51
CA ALA A 121 12.17 14.16 -0.69
C ALA A 121 11.37 14.68 -1.89
N GLY A 122 10.14 14.20 -2.09
CA GLY A 122 9.24 14.70 -3.14
C GLY A 122 8.91 16.20 -2.97
N LEU A 123 8.66 16.64 -1.74
CA LEU A 123 8.40 18.05 -1.45
C LEU A 123 9.61 18.93 -1.78
N LEU A 124 10.82 18.53 -1.39
CA LEU A 124 12.04 19.27 -1.69
C LEU A 124 12.31 19.36 -3.19
N LEU A 125 12.10 18.27 -3.93
CA LEU A 125 12.22 18.25 -5.38
C LEU A 125 11.21 19.20 -6.05
N SER A 126 9.96 19.22 -5.59
CA SER A 126 8.93 20.10 -6.14
C SER A 126 9.23 21.58 -5.87
N LEU A 127 9.71 21.93 -4.68
CA LEU A 127 10.15 23.28 -4.33
C LEU A 127 11.35 23.70 -5.17
N GLY A 128 12.32 22.82 -5.40
CA GLY A 128 13.45 23.05 -6.28
C GLY A 128 13.02 23.35 -7.71
N TRP A 129 12.10 22.55 -8.26
CA TRP A 129 11.58 22.76 -9.61
C TRP A 129 10.83 24.09 -9.72
N MET A 130 10.03 24.45 -8.71
CA MET A 130 9.28 25.69 -8.67
C MET A 130 10.20 26.93 -8.62
N SER A 131 11.32 26.86 -7.90
CA SER A 131 12.31 27.94 -7.85
C SER A 131 13.02 28.15 -9.19
N ILE A 132 13.35 27.07 -9.91
CA ILE A 132 13.94 27.13 -11.24
C ILE A 132 12.98 27.77 -12.25
N THR A 133 11.70 27.40 -12.24
CA THR A 133 10.70 27.98 -13.13
C THR A 133 10.48 29.46 -12.86
N LEU A 134 10.44 29.87 -11.60
CA LEU A 134 10.31 31.28 -11.21
C LEU A 134 11.51 32.08 -11.69
N MET A 135 12.73 31.54 -11.53
CA MET A 135 13.97 32.20 -12.00
C MET A 135 13.96 32.37 -13.52
N ASN A 136 13.52 31.38 -14.29
CA ASN A 136 13.41 31.48 -15.75
C ASN A 136 12.40 32.54 -16.17
N ILE A 137 11.25 32.65 -15.52
CA ILE A 137 10.24 33.67 -15.79
C ILE A 137 10.82 35.05 -15.52
N LEU A 138 11.49 35.25 -14.40
CA LEU A 138 12.11 36.51 -14.03
C LEU A 138 13.19 36.95 -15.05
N MET A 139 14.03 36.01 -15.47
CA MET A 139 15.05 36.21 -16.47
C MET A 139 14.46 36.65 -17.83
N THR A 140 13.37 36.01 -18.23
CA THR A 140 12.66 36.34 -19.48
C THR A 140 12.04 37.71 -19.42
N LEU A 141 11.43 38.10 -18.30
CA LEU A 141 10.87 39.44 -18.10
C LEU A 141 11.96 40.52 -18.11
N MET A 142 13.11 40.29 -17.48
CA MET A 142 14.23 41.21 -17.50
C MET A 142 14.77 41.41 -18.93
N ASN A 143 14.94 40.33 -19.69
CA ASN A 143 15.38 40.40 -21.08
C ASN A 143 14.39 41.16 -21.96
N ALA A 144 13.08 40.93 -21.80
CA ALA A 144 12.05 41.67 -22.52
C ALA A 144 12.08 43.17 -22.18
N CYS A 145 12.30 43.53 -20.91
CA CYS A 145 12.41 44.90 -20.48
C CYS A 145 13.65 45.60 -21.08
N LEU A 146 14.79 44.90 -21.13
CA LEU A 146 16.03 45.45 -21.72
C LEU A 146 15.90 45.67 -23.23
N LEU A 147 15.26 44.76 -23.96
CA LEU A 147 14.98 44.90 -25.39
C LEU A 147 14.08 46.10 -25.66
N TYR A 148 13.03 46.31 -24.86
CA TYR A 148 12.12 47.44 -25.03
C TYR A 148 12.81 48.79 -24.77
N THR A 149 13.71 48.86 -23.78
CA THR A 149 14.47 50.10 -23.50
C THR A 149 15.52 50.41 -24.58
N SER A 150 16.10 49.37 -25.22
CA SER A 150 17.06 49.53 -26.32
C SER A 150 16.38 50.04 -27.59
N ASP A 151 15.19 49.52 -27.94
CA ASP A 151 14.42 49.98 -29.11
C ASP A 151 13.96 51.44 -28.94
N ALA A 152 13.51 51.82 -27.74
CA ALA A 152 13.11 53.20 -27.45
C ALA A 152 14.29 54.20 -27.49
N ALA A 153 15.51 53.75 -27.23
CA ALA A 153 16.71 54.59 -27.34
C ALA A 153 17.18 54.77 -28.79
N ASP A 154 16.94 53.81 -29.69
CA ASP A 154 17.26 53.91 -31.11
C ASP A 154 16.26 54.78 -31.88
N GLU A 155 14.97 54.80 -31.49
CA GLU A 155 13.94 55.66 -32.11
C GLU A 155 14.10 57.13 -31.74
N ALA A 156 14.81 57.45 -30.65
CA ALA A 156 15.05 58.84 -30.17
C ALA A 156 16.32 59.50 -30.76
N ARG A 157 16.98 58.85 -31.71
CA ARG A 157 18.23 59.31 -32.32
C ARG A 157 18.04 59.69 -33.78
#